data_2dada83abf6bb6d6a74a8be677124f45
#
_entry.id   2dada83abf6bb6d6a74a8be677124f45
#
_cell.length_a   1.000
_cell.length_b   1.000
_cell.length_c   1.000
_cell.angle_alpha   90.00
_cell.angle_beta   90.00
_cell.angle_gamma   90.00
#
_symmetry.space_group_name_H-M   'P 1'
#
loop_
_entity.id
_entity.type
_entity.pdbx_description
1 polymer ?
#
loop_
_entity_poly.entity_id
_entity_poly.type
_entity_poly.pdbx_seq_one_letter_code
_entity_poly.pdbx_strand_id
1 'polypeptide(L)'
;MPNWCANSLVLHHEDVNMIERAVQSFQKEQFCNEFVPMPESEKENWYEWCISNWGTKWDVGSSQYGIERGNANECKFSFDSAWSPPIQFYEKLEELGFTVKAMYYESGMAFCGIYEDGFDDYYEYGDLDSDGVANTIPQELDEYFCISEQLADWEDEQEDEEDQENLDIDLDGGLSATNEGHEEEENE
;
A
#
# COMPACT_ATOMS: atom_id res chain seq x y z
N MET A 1 6.34 -12.63 5.28
CA MET A 1 5.02 -12.27 4.72
C MET A 1 5.28 -11.31 3.58
N PRO A 2 4.46 -11.26 2.52
CA PRO A 2 4.63 -10.21 1.51
C PRO A 2 4.22 -8.86 2.09
N ASN A 3 4.81 -7.78 1.56
CA ASN A 3 4.19 -6.48 1.69
C ASN A 3 2.87 -6.50 0.91
N TRP A 4 1.85 -5.87 1.45
CA TRP A 4 0.55 -5.81 0.83
C TRP A 4 0.34 -4.42 0.20
N CYS A 5 0.00 -4.44 -1.08
CA CYS A 5 -0.38 -3.25 -1.81
C CYS A 5 -1.91 -3.15 -1.81
N ALA A 6 -2.44 -2.12 -1.17
CA ALA A 6 -3.86 -1.82 -1.17
C ALA A 6 -4.28 -1.26 -2.53
N ASN A 7 -5.39 -1.75 -3.08
CA ASN A 7 -5.89 -1.34 -4.39
C ASN A 7 -7.38 -0.93 -4.32
N SER A 8 -7.71 0.12 -5.06
CA SER A 8 -9.06 0.57 -5.35
C SER A 8 -9.24 0.62 -6.86
N LEU A 9 -9.98 -0.33 -7.42
CA LEU A 9 -10.17 -0.50 -8.85
C LEU A 9 -11.62 -0.22 -9.24
N VAL A 10 -11.85 0.76 -10.10
CA VAL A 10 -13.15 1.03 -10.72
C VAL A 10 -13.13 0.48 -12.15
N LEU A 11 -14.10 -0.37 -12.45
CA LEU A 11 -14.32 -0.92 -13.78
C LEU A 11 -15.66 -0.46 -14.34
N HIS A 12 -15.64 -0.01 -15.60
CA HIS A 12 -16.84 0.22 -16.39
C HIS A 12 -16.76 -0.64 -17.67
N HIS A 13 -17.92 -1.18 -18.10
CA HIS A 13 -18.04 -1.88 -19.38
C HIS A 13 -19.44 -1.70 -19.97
N GLU A 14 -19.55 -1.55 -21.30
CA GLU A 14 -20.85 -1.37 -21.96
C GLU A 14 -21.76 -2.63 -21.86
N ASP A 15 -21.15 -3.83 -21.90
CA ASP A 15 -21.85 -5.09 -21.64
C ASP A 15 -21.89 -5.36 -20.15
N VAL A 16 -23.09 -5.27 -19.56
CA VAL A 16 -23.37 -5.58 -18.15
C VAL A 16 -22.89 -6.99 -17.74
N ASN A 17 -22.92 -7.97 -18.68
CA ASN A 17 -22.47 -9.33 -18.37
C ASN A 17 -20.96 -9.37 -18.06
N MET A 18 -20.16 -8.45 -18.60
CA MET A 18 -18.74 -8.37 -18.28
C MET A 18 -18.51 -7.86 -16.85
N ILE A 19 -19.33 -6.90 -16.40
CA ILE A 19 -19.31 -6.45 -14.99
C ILE A 19 -19.78 -7.57 -14.04
N GLU A 20 -20.83 -8.29 -14.40
CA GLU A 20 -21.30 -9.45 -13.60
C GLU A 20 -20.22 -10.55 -13.53
N ARG A 21 -19.53 -10.80 -14.64
CA ARG A 21 -18.42 -11.76 -14.70
C ARG A 21 -17.27 -11.32 -13.79
N ALA A 22 -16.91 -10.03 -13.80
CA ALA A 22 -15.90 -9.46 -12.91
C ALA A 22 -16.27 -9.64 -11.43
N VAL A 23 -17.50 -9.30 -11.07
CA VAL A 23 -18.02 -9.47 -9.70
C VAL A 23 -17.98 -10.94 -9.26
N GLN A 24 -18.45 -11.87 -10.11
CA GLN A 24 -18.48 -13.28 -9.76
C GLN A 24 -17.08 -13.90 -9.61
N SER A 25 -16.13 -13.50 -10.46
CA SER A 25 -14.75 -13.98 -10.36
C SER A 25 -14.03 -13.41 -9.14
N PHE A 26 -14.25 -12.14 -8.84
CA PHE A 26 -13.73 -11.51 -7.63
C PHE A 26 -14.23 -12.21 -6.36
N GLN A 27 -15.53 -12.51 -6.28
CA GLN A 27 -16.13 -13.24 -5.15
C GLN A 27 -15.60 -14.67 -4.99
N LYS A 28 -15.09 -15.27 -6.06
CA LYS A 28 -14.46 -16.60 -6.05
C LYS A 28 -12.96 -16.56 -5.79
N GLU A 29 -12.40 -15.38 -5.58
CA GLU A 29 -10.94 -15.18 -5.41
C GLU A 29 -10.14 -15.71 -6.62
N GLN A 30 -10.68 -15.47 -7.83
CA GLN A 30 -10.13 -15.89 -9.13
C GLN A 30 -10.22 -14.77 -10.16
N PHE A 31 -10.05 -13.53 -9.71
CA PHE A 31 -10.32 -12.36 -10.55
C PHE A 31 -9.33 -12.25 -11.73
N CYS A 32 -8.03 -12.38 -11.45
CA CYS A 32 -7.01 -12.36 -12.50
C CYS A 32 -7.12 -13.59 -13.40
N ASN A 33 -7.27 -14.77 -12.83
CA ASN A 33 -7.31 -16.03 -13.59
C ASN A 33 -8.56 -16.17 -14.47
N GLU A 34 -9.66 -15.52 -14.13
CA GLU A 34 -10.89 -15.52 -14.96
C GLU A 34 -10.67 -14.80 -16.29
N PHE A 35 -9.94 -13.69 -16.32
CA PHE A 35 -9.72 -12.88 -17.53
C PHE A 35 -8.40 -13.18 -18.21
N VAL A 36 -7.39 -13.60 -17.43
CA VAL A 36 -6.04 -13.95 -17.89
C VAL A 36 -5.68 -15.32 -17.32
N PRO A 37 -6.26 -16.41 -17.85
CA PRO A 37 -6.06 -17.75 -17.29
C PRO A 37 -4.63 -18.23 -17.48
N MET A 38 -4.05 -18.78 -16.39
CA MET A 38 -2.73 -19.41 -16.46
C MET A 38 -2.79 -20.73 -17.27
N PRO A 39 -1.97 -20.88 -18.33
CA PRO A 39 -1.88 -22.14 -19.06
C PRO A 39 -1.36 -23.28 -18.18
N GLU A 40 -1.84 -24.50 -18.42
CA GLU A 40 -1.38 -25.69 -17.69
C GLU A 40 0.14 -25.90 -17.80
N SER A 41 0.74 -25.51 -18.93
CA SER A 41 2.19 -25.60 -19.18
C SER A 41 3.03 -24.71 -18.27
N GLU A 42 2.43 -23.65 -17.69
CA GLU A 42 3.12 -22.67 -16.87
C GLU A 42 3.06 -22.97 -15.38
N LYS A 43 2.40 -24.03 -14.96
CA LYS A 43 2.25 -24.38 -13.55
C LYS A 43 3.57 -24.59 -12.79
N GLU A 44 4.60 -25.07 -13.45
CA GLU A 44 5.94 -25.21 -12.84
C GLU A 44 6.66 -23.86 -12.70
N ASN A 45 6.32 -22.89 -13.55
CA ASN A 45 6.87 -21.54 -13.58
C ASN A 45 5.83 -20.47 -13.17
N TRP A 46 4.87 -20.87 -12.37
CA TRP A 46 3.68 -20.07 -12.02
C TRP A 46 4.03 -18.66 -11.49
N TYR A 47 5.10 -18.54 -10.70
CA TYR A 47 5.47 -17.26 -10.08
C TYR A 47 5.87 -16.21 -11.13
N GLU A 48 6.82 -16.54 -11.99
CA GLU A 48 7.26 -15.63 -13.05
C GLU A 48 6.13 -15.34 -14.04
N TRP A 49 5.29 -16.34 -14.29
CA TRP A 49 4.13 -16.17 -15.14
C TRP A 49 3.13 -15.18 -14.53
N CYS A 50 2.78 -15.30 -13.24
CA CYS A 50 1.88 -14.37 -12.55
C CYS A 50 2.42 -12.94 -12.58
N ILE A 51 3.69 -12.74 -12.24
CA ILE A 51 4.31 -11.41 -12.27
C ILE A 51 4.27 -10.81 -13.68
N SER A 52 4.55 -11.61 -14.72
CA SER A 52 4.60 -11.12 -16.10
C SER A 52 3.23 -10.85 -16.72
N ASN A 53 2.17 -11.54 -16.27
CA ASN A 53 0.85 -11.48 -16.88
C ASN A 53 -0.22 -10.79 -16.00
N TRP A 54 -0.06 -10.82 -14.69
CA TRP A 54 -0.95 -10.15 -13.75
C TRP A 54 -0.32 -8.92 -13.08
N GLY A 55 1.02 -8.90 -12.94
CA GLY A 55 1.74 -7.86 -12.21
C GLY A 55 1.83 -8.11 -10.71
N THR A 56 1.21 -9.14 -10.20
CA THR A 56 1.21 -9.54 -8.79
C THR A 56 1.42 -11.04 -8.66
N LYS A 57 1.88 -11.46 -7.49
CA LYS A 57 2.23 -12.85 -7.21
C LYS A 57 1.04 -13.80 -7.20
N TRP A 58 -0.10 -13.37 -6.66
CA TRP A 58 -1.27 -14.19 -6.44
C TRP A 58 -2.51 -13.56 -7.08
N ASP A 59 -3.51 -14.40 -7.33
CA ASP A 59 -4.83 -13.92 -7.72
C ASP A 59 -5.44 -13.07 -6.61
N VAL A 60 -6.34 -12.19 -6.98
CA VAL A 60 -6.99 -11.24 -6.06
C VAL A 60 -8.50 -11.48 -6.01
N GLY A 61 -9.12 -11.00 -4.94
CA GLY A 61 -10.55 -11.09 -4.73
C GLY A 61 -10.92 -11.32 -3.28
N SER A 62 -12.22 -11.30 -3.01
CA SER A 62 -12.78 -11.58 -1.69
C SER A 62 -14.22 -12.06 -1.81
N SER A 63 -14.55 -13.12 -1.09
CA SER A 63 -15.91 -13.64 -1.00
C SER A 63 -16.82 -12.83 -0.06
N GLN A 64 -16.25 -11.93 0.76
CA GLN A 64 -16.97 -11.27 1.85
C GLN A 64 -17.08 -9.75 1.72
N TYR A 65 -16.11 -9.06 1.11
CA TYR A 65 -16.02 -7.61 1.06
C TYR A 65 -15.34 -7.12 -0.24
N GLY A 66 -15.18 -5.80 -0.36
CA GLY A 66 -14.40 -5.19 -1.43
C GLY A 66 -15.17 -4.94 -2.72
N ILE A 67 -16.51 -5.03 -2.72
CA ILE A 67 -17.34 -4.76 -3.90
C ILE A 67 -18.35 -3.66 -3.59
N GLU A 68 -18.28 -2.57 -4.36
CA GLU A 68 -19.26 -1.49 -4.37
C GLU A 68 -19.81 -1.31 -5.77
N ARG A 69 -21.13 -1.44 -5.90
CA ARG A 69 -21.81 -1.26 -7.19
C ARG A 69 -22.18 0.21 -7.39
N GLY A 70 -21.60 0.86 -8.38
CA GLY A 70 -21.98 2.19 -8.81
C GLY A 70 -23.31 2.16 -9.59
N ASN A 71 -23.37 1.32 -10.64
CA ASN A 71 -24.55 1.07 -11.46
C ASN A 71 -24.44 -0.28 -12.17
N ALA A 72 -25.30 -0.59 -13.13
CA ALA A 72 -25.25 -1.87 -13.84
C ALA A 72 -23.97 -2.08 -14.66
N ASN A 73 -23.39 -0.99 -15.16
CA ASN A 73 -22.21 -0.99 -16.03
C ASN A 73 -20.92 -0.65 -15.30
N GLU A 74 -20.97 -0.41 -13.97
CA GLU A 74 -19.83 0.04 -13.18
C GLU A 74 -19.76 -0.63 -11.82
N CYS A 75 -18.57 -1.02 -11.44
CA CYS A 75 -18.30 -1.62 -10.13
C CYS A 75 -16.92 -1.22 -9.63
N LYS A 76 -16.83 -0.90 -8.34
CA LYS A 76 -15.57 -0.68 -7.64
C LYS A 76 -15.19 -1.93 -6.85
N PHE A 77 -13.91 -2.27 -6.91
CA PHE A 77 -13.29 -3.38 -6.22
C PHE A 77 -12.18 -2.87 -5.31
N SER A 78 -12.17 -3.29 -4.06
CA SER A 78 -11.10 -2.99 -3.09
C SER A 78 -10.46 -4.29 -2.64
N PHE A 79 -9.14 -4.40 -2.77
CA PHE A 79 -8.40 -5.62 -2.47
C PHE A 79 -6.93 -5.33 -2.20
N ASP A 80 -6.25 -6.29 -1.59
CA ASP A 80 -4.80 -6.28 -1.43
C ASP A 80 -4.16 -7.20 -2.45
N SER A 81 -3.05 -6.74 -3.06
CA SER A 81 -2.19 -7.52 -3.94
C SER A 81 -0.81 -7.72 -3.33
N ALA A 82 -0.13 -8.80 -3.68
CA ALA A 82 1.17 -9.13 -3.12
C ALA A 82 2.30 -8.39 -3.83
N TRP A 83 3.04 -7.54 -3.11
CA TRP A 83 4.23 -6.77 -3.49
C TRP A 83 3.95 -5.54 -4.37
N SER A 84 3.04 -5.63 -5.32
CA SER A 84 2.80 -4.60 -6.34
C SER A 84 1.34 -4.59 -6.79
N PRO A 85 0.84 -3.47 -7.33
CA PRO A 85 -0.45 -3.44 -8.00
C PRO A 85 -0.45 -4.33 -9.25
N PRO A 86 -1.58 -4.93 -9.63
CA PRO A 86 -1.65 -5.81 -10.79
C PRO A 86 -1.78 -5.04 -12.12
N ILE A 87 -0.79 -4.23 -12.47
CA ILE A 87 -0.81 -3.33 -13.65
C ILE A 87 -1.03 -4.13 -14.95
N GLN A 88 -0.30 -5.25 -15.15
CA GLN A 88 -0.45 -6.08 -16.35
C GLN A 88 -1.87 -6.65 -16.47
N PHE A 89 -2.52 -6.91 -15.34
CA PHE A 89 -3.93 -7.30 -15.34
C PHE A 89 -4.86 -6.15 -15.72
N TYR A 90 -4.58 -4.92 -15.28
CA TYR A 90 -5.35 -3.73 -15.67
C TYR A 90 -5.26 -3.49 -17.17
N GLU A 91 -4.06 -3.57 -17.77
CA GLU A 91 -3.87 -3.49 -19.22
C GLU A 91 -4.70 -4.54 -19.96
N LYS A 92 -4.76 -5.79 -19.46
CA LYS A 92 -5.56 -6.85 -20.06
C LYS A 92 -7.06 -6.61 -19.96
N LEU A 93 -7.54 -6.01 -18.89
CA LEU A 93 -8.95 -5.61 -18.79
C LEU A 93 -9.29 -4.54 -19.82
N GLU A 94 -8.41 -3.57 -20.08
CA GLU A 94 -8.63 -2.58 -21.14
C GLU A 94 -8.64 -3.22 -22.54
N GLU A 95 -7.76 -4.18 -22.81
CA GLU A 95 -7.78 -4.96 -24.06
C GLU A 95 -9.12 -5.69 -24.26
N LEU A 96 -9.81 -6.05 -23.17
CA LEU A 96 -11.13 -6.69 -23.19
C LEU A 96 -12.30 -5.70 -23.26
N GLY A 97 -12.02 -4.38 -23.32
CA GLY A 97 -13.00 -3.32 -23.49
C GLY A 97 -13.51 -2.71 -22.17
N PHE A 98 -12.88 -3.00 -21.05
CA PHE A 98 -13.16 -2.27 -19.82
C PHE A 98 -12.52 -0.87 -19.86
N THR A 99 -13.19 0.11 -19.28
CA THR A 99 -12.54 1.32 -18.81
C THR A 99 -12.03 1.04 -17.40
N VAL A 100 -10.76 1.31 -17.16
CA VAL A 100 -10.07 0.98 -15.91
C VAL A 100 -9.59 2.27 -15.26
N LYS A 101 -9.95 2.50 -13.99
CA LYS A 101 -9.31 3.46 -13.11
C LYS A 101 -8.94 2.77 -11.81
N ALA A 102 -7.66 2.78 -11.46
CA ALA A 102 -7.19 2.19 -10.21
C ALA A 102 -6.31 3.16 -9.44
N MET A 103 -6.41 3.13 -8.13
CA MET A 103 -5.47 3.73 -7.19
C MET A 103 -4.84 2.63 -6.36
N TYR A 104 -3.58 2.78 -6.02
CA TYR A 104 -2.86 1.80 -5.20
C TYR A 104 -1.87 2.46 -4.24
N TYR A 105 -1.59 1.75 -3.15
CA TYR A 105 -0.73 2.23 -2.06
C TYR A 105 -0.03 1.06 -1.37
N GLU A 106 1.28 1.16 -1.18
CA GLU A 106 2.09 0.21 -0.42
C GLU A 106 3.00 0.97 0.54
N SER A 107 2.76 0.83 1.84
CA SER A 107 3.45 1.59 2.87
C SER A 107 4.86 1.08 3.18
N GLY A 108 5.13 -0.21 3.01
CA GLY A 108 6.39 -0.83 3.40
C GLY A 108 7.57 -0.43 2.50
N MET A 109 7.31 -0.20 1.21
CA MET A 109 8.28 0.30 0.22
C MET A 109 8.02 1.77 -0.13
N ALA A 110 7.02 2.39 0.52
CA ALA A 110 6.66 3.80 0.40
C ALA A 110 6.39 4.24 -1.07
N PHE A 111 5.47 3.55 -1.73
CA PHE A 111 5.00 3.93 -3.06
C PHE A 111 3.47 3.93 -3.17
N CYS A 112 2.98 4.73 -4.10
CA CYS A 112 1.58 4.79 -4.46
C CYS A 112 1.43 5.18 -5.93
N GLY A 113 0.21 5.11 -6.47
CA GLY A 113 -0.01 5.55 -7.85
C GLY A 113 -1.46 5.47 -8.30
N ILE A 114 -1.66 5.98 -9.52
CA ILE A 114 -2.94 5.98 -10.22
C ILE A 114 -2.72 5.37 -11.60
N TYR A 115 -3.50 4.34 -11.91
CA TYR A 115 -3.59 3.78 -13.26
C TYR A 115 -4.91 4.23 -13.90
N GLU A 116 -4.83 4.91 -15.02
CA GLU A 116 -5.98 5.38 -15.78
C GLU A 116 -5.62 5.55 -17.27
N ASP A 117 -6.51 5.18 -18.19
CA ASP A 117 -6.35 5.32 -19.64
C ASP A 117 -5.03 4.71 -20.20
N GLY A 118 -4.58 3.59 -19.64
CA GLY A 118 -3.34 2.89 -20.06
C GLY A 118 -2.06 3.53 -19.54
N PHE A 119 -2.15 4.49 -18.64
CA PHE A 119 -0.99 5.13 -18.00
C PHE A 119 -0.94 4.80 -16.53
N ASP A 120 0.27 4.52 -16.03
CA ASP A 120 0.58 4.30 -14.63
C ASP A 120 1.40 5.48 -14.10
N ASP A 121 0.73 6.37 -13.36
CA ASP A 121 1.36 7.48 -12.66
C ASP A 121 1.85 7.01 -11.28
N TYR A 122 3.12 6.66 -11.20
CA TYR A 122 3.77 6.06 -10.03
C TYR A 122 4.57 7.11 -9.23
N TYR A 123 4.43 7.07 -7.90
CA TYR A 123 5.09 7.98 -6.96
C TYR A 123 5.82 7.17 -5.87
N GLU A 124 7.12 7.42 -5.69
CA GLU A 124 7.89 7.01 -4.52
C GLU A 124 7.94 8.18 -3.53
N TYR A 125 7.64 7.92 -2.25
CA TYR A 125 7.56 8.97 -1.23
C TYR A 125 8.41 8.68 0.02
N GLY A 126 9.22 7.62 0.02
CA GLY A 126 10.01 7.19 1.18
C GLY A 126 11.06 8.19 1.70
N ASP A 127 11.43 9.17 0.88
CA ASP A 127 12.36 10.24 1.26
C ASP A 127 11.64 11.57 1.63
N LEU A 128 10.30 11.56 1.68
CA LEU A 128 9.47 12.73 1.98
C LEU A 128 8.89 12.63 3.39
N ASP A 129 8.78 13.79 4.04
CA ASP A 129 7.95 13.97 5.23
C ASP A 129 6.46 14.14 4.87
N SER A 130 5.59 14.21 5.87
CA SER A 130 4.15 14.33 5.68
C SER A 130 3.74 15.55 4.84
N ASP A 131 4.37 16.70 5.06
CA ASP A 131 4.18 17.91 4.26
C ASP A 131 4.68 17.73 2.81
N GLY A 132 5.81 17.06 2.62
CA GLY A 132 6.36 16.71 1.31
C GLY A 132 5.44 15.80 0.51
N VAL A 133 4.86 14.78 1.16
CA VAL A 133 3.86 13.87 0.57
C VAL A 133 2.62 14.66 0.14
N ALA A 134 2.03 15.45 1.02
CA ALA A 134 0.83 16.26 0.73
C ALA A 134 1.01 17.24 -0.44
N ASN A 135 2.24 17.68 -0.71
CA ASN A 135 2.55 18.59 -1.81
C ASN A 135 3.00 17.90 -3.11
N THR A 136 3.33 16.61 -3.08
CA THR A 136 3.95 15.90 -4.21
C THR A 136 2.99 14.93 -4.89
N ILE A 137 2.23 14.16 -4.11
CA ILE A 137 1.28 13.19 -4.69
C ILE A 137 -0.06 13.83 -4.99
N PRO A 138 -0.86 13.28 -5.94
CA PRO A 138 -2.20 13.78 -6.22
C PRO A 138 -3.10 13.77 -4.98
N GLN A 139 -3.81 14.87 -4.75
CA GLN A 139 -4.69 15.03 -3.58
C GLN A 139 -5.72 13.89 -3.46
N GLU A 140 -6.29 13.42 -4.58
CA GLU A 140 -7.27 12.31 -4.56
C GLU A 140 -6.66 11.00 -4.04
N LEU A 141 -5.38 10.76 -4.29
CA LEU A 141 -4.65 9.58 -3.85
C LEU A 141 -4.30 9.67 -2.36
N ASP A 142 -3.80 10.84 -1.94
CA ASP A 142 -3.50 11.12 -0.53
C ASP A 142 -4.74 11.03 0.35
N GLU A 143 -5.83 11.71 -0.03
CA GLU A 143 -7.09 11.67 0.71
C GLU A 143 -7.72 10.27 0.77
N TYR A 144 -7.60 9.48 -0.32
CA TYR A 144 -8.19 8.14 -0.34
C TYR A 144 -7.50 7.16 0.59
N PHE A 145 -6.16 7.18 0.65
CA PHE A 145 -5.37 6.29 1.49
C PHE A 145 -4.87 6.94 2.79
N CYS A 146 -5.16 8.23 3.01
CA CYS A 146 -4.69 9.02 4.17
C CYS A 146 -3.15 8.96 4.35
N ILE A 147 -2.38 9.09 3.25
CA ILE A 147 -0.94 8.79 3.27
C ILE A 147 -0.17 9.81 4.10
N SER A 148 -0.39 11.11 3.84
CA SER A 148 0.26 12.20 4.58
C SER A 148 -0.17 12.21 6.05
N GLU A 149 -1.45 11.91 6.36
CA GLU A 149 -1.96 11.82 7.74
C GLU A 149 -1.29 10.67 8.50
N GLN A 150 -1.20 9.47 7.91
CA GLN A 150 -0.54 8.33 8.55
C GLN A 150 0.96 8.59 8.78
N LEU A 151 1.61 9.33 7.88
CA LEU A 151 3.02 9.68 8.01
C LEU A 151 3.21 10.73 9.12
N ALA A 152 2.34 11.73 9.22
CA ALA A 152 2.36 12.72 10.29
C ALA A 152 2.17 12.08 11.67
N ASP A 153 1.21 11.17 11.81
CA ASP A 153 1.00 10.41 13.05
C ASP A 153 2.26 9.62 13.44
N TRP A 154 2.95 9.01 12.48
CA TRP A 154 4.19 8.28 12.71
C TRP A 154 5.35 9.22 13.08
N GLU A 155 5.46 10.41 12.47
CA GLU A 155 6.46 11.44 12.80
C GLU A 155 6.28 11.93 14.24
N ASP A 156 5.04 12.23 14.64
CA ASP A 156 4.70 12.64 16.02
C ASP A 156 5.07 11.55 17.05
N GLU A 157 4.80 10.27 16.75
CA GLU A 157 5.19 9.14 17.60
C GLU A 157 6.72 9.04 17.79
N GLN A 158 7.51 9.29 16.74
CA GLN A 158 8.97 9.27 16.81
C GLN A 158 9.53 10.43 17.64
N GLU A 159 8.97 11.64 17.50
CA GLU A 159 9.36 12.80 18.31
C GLU A 159 9.10 12.55 19.80
N ASP A 160 7.94 11.98 20.16
CA ASP A 160 7.59 11.64 21.54
C ASP A 160 8.54 10.57 22.13
N GLU A 161 8.96 9.57 21.35
CA GLU A 161 9.91 8.53 21.77
C GLU A 161 11.31 9.12 22.01
N GLU A 162 11.81 9.98 21.11
CA GLU A 162 13.10 10.67 21.26
C GLU A 162 13.12 11.59 22.49
N ASP A 163 12.04 12.30 22.76
CA ASP A 163 11.93 13.17 23.94
C ASP A 163 11.94 12.37 25.24
N GLN A 164 11.30 11.19 25.26
CA GLN A 164 11.31 10.29 26.39
C GLN A 164 12.70 9.68 26.65
N GLU A 165 13.41 9.24 25.61
CA GLU A 165 14.78 8.74 25.73
C GLU A 165 15.76 9.81 26.26
N ASN A 166 15.62 11.06 25.82
CA ASN A 166 16.42 12.18 26.28
C ASN A 166 16.17 12.51 27.76
N LEU A 167 14.93 12.42 28.22
CA LEU A 167 14.57 12.61 29.64
C LEU A 167 15.14 11.51 30.54
N ASP A 168 15.18 10.26 30.10
CA ASP A 168 15.73 9.15 30.86
C ASP A 168 17.27 9.24 30.96
N ILE A 169 17.96 9.73 29.92
CA ILE A 169 19.42 9.96 29.95
C ILE A 169 19.77 11.06 30.95
N ASP A 170 19.01 12.13 31.03
CA ASP A 170 19.25 13.23 31.99
C ASP A 170 19.02 12.81 33.45
N LEU A 171 18.09 11.87 33.69
CA LEU A 171 17.85 11.33 35.05
C LEU A 171 18.96 10.39 35.51
N ASP A 172 19.56 9.62 34.62
CA ASP A 172 20.65 8.68 34.94
C ASP A 172 22.02 9.37 35.06
N GLY A 173 22.21 10.50 34.33
CA GLY A 173 23.41 11.35 34.41
C GLY A 173 23.51 12.22 35.66
N GLY A 174 22.41 12.44 36.38
CA GLY A 174 22.33 13.31 37.59
C GLY A 174 22.82 12.68 38.89
N LEU A 175 23.14 11.37 38.93
CA LEU A 175 23.50 10.64 40.16
C LEU A 175 25.01 10.48 40.40
N SER A 176 25.90 11.04 39.57
CA SER A 176 27.36 10.81 39.67
C SER A 176 28.18 11.98 40.19
N ALA A 177 27.61 13.00 40.79
CA ALA A 177 28.36 14.17 41.29
C ALA A 177 27.99 14.58 42.69
N THR A 178 28.25 13.78 43.74
CA THR A 178 28.51 14.23 45.11
C THR A 178 29.09 13.10 45.95
N ASN A 179 30.40 12.91 45.92
CA ASN A 179 31.16 12.42 47.06
C ASN A 179 32.67 12.70 46.90
N GLU A 180 33.07 13.95 47.01
CA GLU A 180 34.45 14.27 47.39
C GLU A 180 34.46 14.59 48.89
N GLY A 181 34.97 13.61 49.63
CA GLY A 181 35.18 13.70 51.08
C GLY A 181 36.25 14.73 51.41
N HIS A 182 35.94 15.55 52.38
CA HIS A 182 36.86 16.43 53.09
C HIS A 182 37.72 15.61 54.03
N GLU A 183 39.02 15.44 53.73
CA GLU A 183 40.02 15.00 54.70
C GLU A 183 40.64 16.25 55.33
N GLU A 184 40.32 16.45 56.60
CA GLU A 184 41.02 17.37 57.50
C GLU A 184 42.37 16.74 57.94
N GLU A 185 43.48 17.40 57.58
CA GLU A 185 44.79 17.14 58.20
C GLU A 185 44.82 17.80 59.60
N GLU A 186 44.90 17.02 60.66
CA GLU A 186 45.45 17.51 61.93
C GLU A 186 46.93 17.18 62.01
N ASN A 187 47.74 18.29 62.21
CA ASN A 187 49.12 18.26 62.63
C ASN A 187 49.24 18.12 64.12
N GLU A 188 50.09 17.20 64.57
CA GLU A 188 51.12 17.45 65.61
C GLU A 188 52.25 16.41 65.44
#